data_e875461ad7e046b9578ba6ed6979dc2f
#
_entry.id   e875461ad7e046b9578ba6ed6979dc2f
#
_cell.length_a   1.000
_cell.length_b   1.000
_cell.length_c   1.000
_cell.angle_alpha   90.00
_cell.angle_beta   90.00
_cell.angle_gamma   90.00
#
_symmetry.space_group_name_H-M   'P 1'
#
loop_
_entity.id
_entity.type
_entity.pdbx_description
1 polymer ?
#
loop_
_entity_poly.entity_id
_entity_poly.type
_entity_poly.pdbx_seq_one_letter_code
_entity_poly.pdbx_strand_id
1 'polypeptide(L)'
;MAKQARDEEPVAEAAGPPAKSRKKLFILLGVGLLAVLLSAGGVAYMLMGGDDEVAETADPAQPVREAALYQPLDPAFVVNYTHEGRRRYMQVSAVLMGRDATGMASVAAHMPLIRNELVLLFSSEEFQTLFSPEGKEALRERATLAIKALLERELGNPVIESVLFTNIVLQ
;
A
#
# COMPACT_ATOMS: atom_id res chain seq x y z
N MET A 1 59.65 9.00 -68.91
CA MET A 1 59.17 9.39 -70.23
C MET A 1 57.77 9.87 -70.03
N ALA A 2 57.51 11.20 -69.90
CA ALA A 2 57.14 12.06 -71.02
C ALA A 2 55.69 11.70 -71.43
N LYS A 3 54.66 12.52 -71.41
CA LYS A 3 54.53 13.89 -71.90
C LYS A 3 53.08 14.27 -71.63
N GLN A 4 52.71 15.35 -70.86
CA GLN A 4 52.29 16.64 -71.43
C GLN A 4 51.14 16.51 -72.46
N ALA A 5 50.10 17.17 -72.40
CA ALA A 5 49.67 18.55 -72.23
C ALA A 5 48.21 18.62 -72.71
N ARG A 6 47.44 19.43 -72.18
CA ARG A 6 47.10 20.81 -72.52
C ARG A 6 45.60 20.99 -72.87
N ASP A 7 45.07 21.85 -72.09
CA ASP A 7 44.20 22.99 -72.42
C ASP A 7 43.05 22.78 -73.41
N GLU A 8 41.88 23.09 -72.96
CA GLU A 8 41.15 24.32 -73.32
C GLU A 8 39.74 24.33 -72.73
N GLU A 9 39.53 25.33 -71.94
CA GLU A 9 38.19 25.92 -71.88
C GLU A 9 37.87 26.56 -73.23
N PRO A 10 36.57 26.68 -73.59
CA PRO A 10 35.87 27.91 -73.24
C PRO A 10 34.32 27.86 -73.05
N VAL A 11 33.89 28.87 -72.38
CA VAL A 11 32.69 29.75 -72.58
C VAL A 11 31.27 29.24 -72.27
N ALA A 12 30.80 29.87 -71.26
CA ALA A 12 29.48 30.34 -70.94
C ALA A 12 28.33 30.14 -71.93
N GLU A 13 27.25 29.56 -71.44
CA GLU A 13 25.94 30.07 -71.87
C GLU A 13 24.93 29.96 -70.72
N ALA A 14 24.31 31.09 -70.44
CA ALA A 14 23.28 31.32 -69.45
C ALA A 14 22.01 30.51 -69.79
N ALA A 15 21.52 29.77 -68.87
CA ALA A 15 20.14 29.29 -68.93
C ALA A 15 19.46 29.55 -67.56
N GLY A 16 18.38 30.27 -67.65
CA GLY A 16 17.63 30.89 -66.60
C GLY A 16 17.10 30.01 -65.48
N PRO A 17 16.49 30.62 -64.44
CA PRO A 17 16.11 29.94 -63.21
C PRO A 17 15.04 28.89 -63.50
N PRO A 18 15.12 27.70 -62.87
CA PRO A 18 14.09 26.69 -63.02
C PRO A 18 12.78 27.21 -62.39
N ALA A 19 11.76 27.18 -63.19
CA ALA A 19 10.37 27.50 -62.76
C ALA A 19 10.04 26.68 -61.52
N LYS A 20 10.02 27.34 -60.35
CA LYS A 20 9.58 26.74 -59.08
C LYS A 20 8.19 26.18 -59.32
N SER A 21 8.09 24.85 -59.34
CA SER A 21 6.87 24.10 -59.54
C SER A 21 5.83 24.60 -58.51
N ARG A 22 4.78 25.27 -58.98
CA ARG A 22 3.68 25.76 -58.15
C ARG A 22 3.06 24.65 -57.30
N LYS A 23 3.21 23.40 -57.75
CA LYS A 23 2.76 22.22 -57.01
C LYS A 23 3.50 22.04 -55.66
N LYS A 24 4.82 22.32 -55.60
CA LYS A 24 5.58 22.28 -54.35
C LYS A 24 5.17 23.39 -53.37
N LEU A 25 4.82 24.56 -53.89
CA LEU A 25 4.32 25.67 -53.10
C LEU A 25 2.96 25.33 -52.47
N PHE A 26 2.06 24.72 -53.24
CA PHE A 26 0.75 24.28 -52.71
C PHE A 26 0.87 23.14 -51.69
N ILE A 27 1.84 22.22 -51.86
CA ILE A 27 2.10 21.16 -50.90
C ILE A 27 2.66 21.75 -49.59
N LEU A 28 3.61 22.66 -49.66
CA LEU A 28 4.15 23.36 -48.49
C LEU A 28 3.08 24.18 -47.76
N LEU A 29 2.22 24.87 -48.51
CA LEU A 29 1.11 25.64 -47.94
C LEU A 29 0.06 24.72 -47.27
N GLY A 30 -0.23 23.58 -47.89
CA GLY A 30 -1.16 22.57 -47.35
C GLY A 30 -0.62 21.91 -46.06
N VAL A 31 0.67 21.55 -46.03
CA VAL A 31 1.32 20.99 -44.84
C VAL A 31 1.39 22.03 -43.70
N GLY A 32 1.70 23.28 -44.03
CA GLY A 32 1.69 24.37 -43.06
C GLY A 32 0.30 24.62 -42.46
N LEU A 33 -0.75 24.64 -43.30
CA LEU A 33 -2.12 24.79 -42.81
C LEU A 33 -2.58 23.61 -41.92
N LEU A 34 -2.20 22.39 -42.33
CA LEU A 34 -2.49 21.20 -41.52
C LEU A 34 -1.80 21.24 -40.14
N ALA A 35 -0.55 21.68 -40.10
CA ALA A 35 0.22 21.83 -38.86
C ALA A 35 -0.41 22.87 -37.91
N VAL A 36 -0.90 23.99 -38.49
CA VAL A 36 -1.62 25.03 -37.70
C VAL A 36 -2.94 24.51 -37.16
N LEU A 37 -3.70 23.77 -37.98
CA LEU A 37 -4.97 23.17 -37.52
C LEU A 37 -4.77 22.14 -36.43
N LEU A 38 -3.72 21.31 -36.51
CA LEU A 38 -3.39 20.34 -35.48
C LEU A 38 -2.91 21.01 -34.19
N SER A 39 -2.11 22.08 -34.28
CA SER A 39 -1.65 22.82 -33.11
C SER A 39 -2.78 23.63 -32.46
N ALA A 40 -3.65 24.30 -33.24
CA ALA A 40 -4.80 25.01 -32.72
C ALA A 40 -5.85 24.05 -32.11
N GLY A 41 -6.09 22.91 -32.76
CA GLY A 41 -6.97 21.87 -32.24
C GLY A 41 -6.44 21.25 -30.96
N GLY A 42 -5.12 20.99 -30.85
CA GLY A 42 -4.49 20.49 -29.65
C GLY A 42 -4.56 21.46 -28.46
N VAL A 43 -4.31 22.75 -28.73
CA VAL A 43 -4.42 23.79 -27.69
C VAL A 43 -5.90 24.03 -27.29
N ALA A 44 -6.82 24.05 -28.25
CA ALA A 44 -8.24 24.14 -27.93
C ALA A 44 -8.76 22.94 -27.15
N TYR A 45 -8.30 21.72 -27.49
CA TYR A 45 -8.61 20.51 -26.72
C TYR A 45 -8.05 20.56 -25.28
N MET A 46 -6.85 21.12 -25.11
CA MET A 46 -6.22 21.27 -23.79
C MET A 46 -6.86 22.40 -22.95
N LEU A 47 -7.41 23.44 -23.61
CA LEU A 47 -8.09 24.57 -22.95
C LEU A 47 -9.58 24.33 -22.71
N MET A 48 -10.25 23.51 -23.52
CA MET A 48 -11.66 23.13 -23.33
C MET A 48 -11.84 21.80 -22.63
N GLY A 49 -10.79 20.96 -22.53
CA GLY A 49 -10.69 19.77 -21.70
C GLY A 49 -10.12 20.07 -20.31
N GLY A 50 -10.44 21.25 -19.79
CA GLY A 50 -10.18 21.55 -18.39
C GLY A 50 -11.27 20.93 -17.55
N ASP A 51 -10.90 20.16 -16.53
CA ASP A 51 -11.72 19.42 -15.58
C ASP A 51 -12.11 17.99 -16.00
N ASP A 52 -11.29 17.30 -16.77
CA ASP A 52 -11.12 15.89 -16.49
C ASP A 52 -10.24 15.80 -15.24
N GLU A 53 -10.88 15.96 -14.05
CA GLU A 53 -10.51 15.16 -12.88
C GLU A 53 -10.02 13.83 -13.46
N VAL A 54 -8.75 13.54 -13.28
CA VAL A 54 -8.24 12.20 -13.45
C VAL A 54 -9.21 11.37 -12.60
N ALA A 55 -10.23 10.82 -13.26
CA ALA A 55 -10.97 9.73 -12.68
C ALA A 55 -9.90 8.67 -12.44
N GLU A 56 -9.29 8.80 -11.29
CA GLU A 56 -8.64 7.71 -10.60
C GLU A 56 -9.65 6.58 -10.78
N THR A 57 -9.29 5.66 -11.66
CA THR A 57 -10.07 4.45 -11.89
C THR A 57 -10.37 3.95 -10.50
N ALA A 58 -11.56 4.26 -10.00
CA ALA A 58 -12.07 3.74 -8.76
C ALA A 58 -12.07 2.24 -8.97
N ASP A 59 -11.00 1.61 -8.53
CA ASP A 59 -10.93 0.21 -8.20
C ASP A 59 -12.23 -0.09 -7.44
N PRO A 60 -13.05 -1.06 -7.87
CA PRO A 60 -14.41 -1.26 -7.34
C PRO A 60 -14.33 -1.23 -5.83
N ALA A 61 -14.91 -0.21 -5.23
CA ALA A 61 -14.78 0.26 -3.87
C ALA A 61 -14.55 -0.92 -2.92
N GLN A 62 -13.31 -1.15 -2.56
CA GLN A 62 -13.03 -1.98 -1.38
C GLN A 62 -13.78 -1.28 -0.24
N PRO A 63 -14.63 -1.98 0.50
CA PRO A 63 -15.37 -1.36 1.59
C PRO A 63 -14.36 -0.63 2.46
N VAL A 64 -14.53 0.69 2.57
CA VAL A 64 -13.65 1.55 3.37
C VAL A 64 -13.67 0.96 4.78
N ARG A 65 -12.63 0.20 5.12
CA ARG A 65 -12.52 -0.37 6.46
C ARG A 65 -12.32 0.79 7.42
N GLU A 66 -13.18 0.87 8.41
CA GLU A 66 -13.02 1.83 9.51
C GLU A 66 -11.60 1.74 10.09
N ALA A 67 -11.09 2.87 10.57
CA ALA A 67 -9.76 2.93 11.16
C ALA A 67 -9.65 1.97 12.36
N ALA A 68 -8.54 1.24 12.45
CA ALA A 68 -8.30 0.35 13.56
C ALA A 68 -8.06 1.15 14.86
N LEU A 69 -8.71 0.72 15.92
CA LEU A 69 -8.57 1.24 17.27
C LEU A 69 -7.79 0.23 18.10
N TYR A 70 -6.91 0.73 18.96
CA TYR A 70 -6.00 -0.09 19.75
C TYR A 70 -6.16 0.22 21.22
N GLN A 71 -6.40 -0.81 22.05
CA GLN A 71 -6.49 -0.72 23.49
C GLN A 71 -5.38 -1.51 24.15
N PRO A 72 -4.34 -0.87 24.71
CA PRO A 72 -3.29 -1.57 25.45
C PRO A 72 -3.82 -2.30 26.70
N LEU A 73 -3.23 -3.45 27.00
CA LEU A 73 -3.52 -4.24 28.18
C LEU A 73 -2.42 -4.08 29.24
N ASP A 74 -2.21 -2.85 29.69
CA ASP A 74 -1.20 -2.56 30.69
C ASP A 74 -1.63 -2.93 32.12
N PRO A 75 -0.68 -3.35 32.99
CA PRO A 75 0.72 -3.69 32.72
C PRO A 75 0.87 -5.03 31.98
N ALA A 76 2.10 -5.32 31.47
CA ALA A 76 2.41 -6.60 30.84
C ALA A 76 2.04 -7.80 31.72
N PHE A 77 1.68 -8.90 31.09
CA PHE A 77 1.40 -10.17 31.77
C PHE A 77 2.72 -10.86 32.13
N VAL A 78 2.82 -11.38 33.34
CA VAL A 78 3.96 -12.22 33.78
C VAL A 78 3.42 -13.54 34.29
N VAL A 79 3.85 -14.62 33.65
CA VAL A 79 3.42 -15.98 33.94
C VAL A 79 4.63 -16.84 34.24
N ASN A 80 4.54 -17.62 35.31
CA ASN A 80 5.62 -18.52 35.75
C ASN A 80 5.34 -19.95 35.28
N TYR A 81 6.39 -20.61 34.81
CA TYR A 81 6.36 -22.00 34.37
C TYR A 81 7.38 -22.83 35.18
N THR A 82 7.16 -24.12 35.23
CA THR A 82 8.19 -25.06 35.63
C THR A 82 8.55 -25.91 34.43
N HIS A 83 9.76 -25.77 33.92
CA HIS A 83 10.27 -26.54 32.80
C HIS A 83 11.61 -27.20 33.19
N GLU A 84 11.71 -28.53 33.01
CA GLU A 84 12.87 -29.31 33.39
C GLU A 84 13.34 -29.10 34.85
N GLY A 85 12.38 -28.96 35.78
CA GLY A 85 12.65 -28.70 37.18
C GLY A 85 13.16 -27.30 37.52
N ARG A 86 13.20 -26.39 36.57
CA ARG A 86 13.62 -24.99 36.73
C ARG A 86 12.43 -24.05 36.58
N ARG A 87 12.44 -22.99 37.36
CA ARG A 87 11.47 -21.90 37.17
C ARG A 87 11.81 -21.10 35.92
N ARG A 88 10.83 -20.90 35.12
CA ARG A 88 10.87 -20.09 33.90
C ARG A 88 9.76 -19.06 33.98
N TYR A 89 9.86 -17.97 33.22
CA TYR A 89 8.77 -17.02 33.11
C TYR A 89 8.62 -16.50 31.69
N MET A 90 7.39 -16.15 31.38
CA MET A 90 7.03 -15.45 30.17
C MET A 90 6.48 -14.07 30.53
N GLN A 91 6.97 -13.04 29.87
CA GLN A 91 6.38 -11.72 29.94
C GLN A 91 5.79 -11.39 28.57
N VAL A 92 4.50 -10.98 28.56
CA VAL A 92 3.79 -10.63 27.34
C VAL A 92 3.17 -9.25 27.49
N SER A 93 3.44 -8.37 26.53
CA SER A 93 2.68 -7.12 26.32
C SER A 93 1.67 -7.35 25.21
N ALA A 94 0.41 -7.06 25.47
CA ALA A 94 -0.67 -7.29 24.51
C ALA A 94 -1.52 -6.05 24.30
N VAL A 95 -2.14 -5.98 23.12
CA VAL A 95 -3.04 -4.89 22.68
C VAL A 95 -4.27 -5.53 22.04
N LEU A 96 -5.46 -5.05 22.37
CA LEU A 96 -6.68 -5.38 21.66
C LEU A 96 -6.85 -4.47 20.44
N MET A 97 -7.17 -5.04 19.30
CA MET A 97 -7.49 -4.31 18.09
C MET A 97 -8.95 -4.53 17.73
N GLY A 98 -9.67 -3.46 17.47
CA GLY A 98 -11.06 -3.44 16.98
C GLY A 98 -11.30 -2.24 16.08
N ARG A 99 -12.52 -2.11 15.55
CA ARG A 99 -12.92 -0.95 14.70
C ARG A 99 -14.20 -0.29 15.17
N ASP A 100 -15.02 -0.99 15.93
CA ASP A 100 -16.21 -0.39 16.56
C ASP A 100 -15.80 0.49 17.74
N ALA A 101 -15.88 1.81 17.56
CA ALA A 101 -15.52 2.79 18.59
C ALA A 101 -16.37 2.66 19.86
N THR A 102 -17.67 2.37 19.71
CA THR A 102 -18.59 2.23 20.84
C THR A 102 -18.30 0.97 21.64
N GLY A 103 -18.11 -0.15 20.94
CA GLY A 103 -17.73 -1.40 21.58
C GLY A 103 -16.37 -1.31 22.26
N MET A 104 -15.37 -0.74 21.59
CA MET A 104 -14.02 -0.56 22.16
C MET A 104 -14.02 0.33 23.41
N ALA A 105 -14.85 1.35 23.47
CA ALA A 105 -15.02 2.15 24.69
C ALA A 105 -15.58 1.31 25.87
N SER A 106 -16.44 0.34 25.58
CA SER A 106 -17.01 -0.55 26.59
C SER A 106 -16.02 -1.59 27.13
N VAL A 107 -14.95 -1.92 26.37
CA VAL A 107 -13.92 -2.88 26.78
C VAL A 107 -13.25 -2.49 28.10
N ALA A 108 -13.10 -1.20 28.37
CA ALA A 108 -12.46 -0.69 29.59
C ALA A 108 -13.16 -1.18 30.89
N ALA A 109 -14.49 -1.29 30.87
CA ALA A 109 -15.26 -1.79 32.01
C ALA A 109 -15.03 -3.29 32.26
N HIS A 110 -14.68 -4.05 31.23
CA HIS A 110 -14.44 -5.50 31.29
C HIS A 110 -12.95 -5.86 31.40
N MET A 111 -12.06 -4.88 31.57
CA MET A 111 -10.60 -5.10 31.65
C MET A 111 -10.19 -6.16 32.66
N PRO A 112 -10.75 -6.22 33.92
CA PRO A 112 -10.39 -7.26 34.87
C PRO A 112 -10.71 -8.67 34.37
N LEU A 113 -11.86 -8.86 33.68
CA LEU A 113 -12.24 -10.17 33.12
C LEU A 113 -11.32 -10.56 31.97
N ILE A 114 -11.02 -9.62 31.09
CA ILE A 114 -10.09 -9.83 29.96
C ILE A 114 -8.72 -10.24 30.48
N ARG A 115 -8.21 -9.54 31.47
CA ARG A 115 -6.90 -9.87 32.06
C ARG A 115 -6.90 -11.22 32.73
N ASN A 116 -7.95 -11.57 33.46
CA ASN A 116 -8.08 -12.89 34.09
C ASN A 116 -8.07 -14.00 33.03
N GLU A 117 -8.86 -13.87 31.98
CA GLU A 117 -8.93 -14.86 30.89
C GLU A 117 -7.56 -15.09 30.22
N LEU A 118 -6.84 -13.99 29.91
CA LEU A 118 -5.52 -14.08 29.33
C LEU A 118 -4.47 -14.68 30.26
N VAL A 119 -4.53 -14.37 31.57
CA VAL A 119 -3.62 -14.99 32.55
C VAL A 119 -3.85 -16.49 32.64
N LEU A 120 -5.12 -16.93 32.67
CA LEU A 120 -5.47 -18.36 32.70
C LEU A 120 -4.99 -19.04 31.41
N LEU A 121 -5.26 -18.44 30.25
CA LEU A 121 -4.82 -18.97 28.97
C LEU A 121 -3.29 -19.11 28.93
N PHE A 122 -2.57 -18.04 29.24
CA PHE A 122 -1.10 -18.05 29.21
C PHE A 122 -0.52 -19.07 30.19
N SER A 123 -1.14 -19.23 31.34
CA SER A 123 -0.66 -20.19 32.37
C SER A 123 -0.89 -21.64 31.98
N SER A 124 -1.84 -21.92 31.07
CA SER A 124 -2.13 -23.29 30.61
C SER A 124 -1.24 -23.75 29.45
N GLU A 125 -0.42 -22.83 28.88
CA GLU A 125 0.45 -23.16 27.78
C GLU A 125 1.67 -23.99 28.13
N GLU A 126 2.10 -24.80 27.19
CA GLU A 126 3.35 -25.52 27.30
C GLU A 126 4.51 -24.58 26.95
N PHE A 127 5.44 -24.38 27.92
CA PHE A 127 6.55 -23.44 27.76
C PHE A 127 7.42 -23.71 26.53
N GLN A 128 7.64 -24.99 26.19
CA GLN A 128 8.45 -25.36 25.02
C GLN A 128 7.88 -24.90 23.67
N THR A 129 6.56 -24.92 23.52
CA THR A 129 5.92 -24.54 22.27
C THR A 129 6.09 -23.05 21.99
N LEU A 130 6.26 -22.24 23.02
CA LEU A 130 6.36 -20.78 22.91
C LEU A 130 7.69 -20.28 22.32
N PHE A 131 8.68 -21.16 22.13
CA PHE A 131 9.94 -20.78 21.47
C PHE A 131 9.77 -20.69 19.94
N SER A 132 8.85 -21.44 19.37
CA SER A 132 8.61 -21.42 17.92
C SER A 132 7.74 -20.24 17.49
N PRO A 133 7.92 -19.73 16.27
CA PRO A 133 7.00 -18.73 15.69
C PRO A 133 5.56 -19.24 15.62
N GLU A 134 5.37 -20.50 15.23
CA GLU A 134 4.07 -21.17 15.10
C GLU A 134 3.36 -21.26 16.43
N GLY A 135 4.08 -21.59 17.51
CA GLY A 135 3.52 -21.65 18.88
C GLY A 135 3.07 -20.28 19.38
N LYS A 136 3.82 -19.23 19.09
CA LYS A 136 3.44 -17.85 19.43
C LYS A 136 2.19 -17.41 18.64
N GLU A 137 2.12 -17.76 17.37
CA GLU A 137 0.95 -17.45 16.54
C GLU A 137 -0.29 -18.21 17.01
N ALA A 138 -0.16 -19.51 17.29
CA ALA A 138 -1.24 -20.30 17.84
C ALA A 138 -1.74 -19.75 19.19
N LEU A 139 -0.82 -19.27 20.06
CA LEU A 139 -1.19 -18.59 21.29
C LEU A 139 -1.98 -17.30 21.03
N ARG A 140 -1.55 -16.49 20.07
CA ARG A 140 -2.22 -15.25 19.68
C ARG A 140 -3.64 -15.51 19.17
N GLU A 141 -3.81 -16.54 18.32
CA GLU A 141 -5.12 -16.94 17.81
C GLU A 141 -6.05 -17.40 18.94
N ARG A 142 -5.56 -18.25 19.86
CA ARG A 142 -6.34 -18.70 21.02
C ARG A 142 -6.72 -17.54 21.93
N ALA A 143 -5.79 -16.61 22.18
CA ALA A 143 -6.07 -15.40 22.95
C ALA A 143 -7.18 -14.56 22.27
N THR A 144 -7.10 -14.42 20.95
CA THR A 144 -8.12 -13.70 20.17
C THR A 144 -9.49 -14.35 20.30
N LEU A 145 -9.58 -15.67 20.13
CA LEU A 145 -10.82 -16.42 20.24
C LEU A 145 -11.41 -16.36 21.64
N ALA A 146 -10.58 -16.53 22.68
CA ALA A 146 -11.02 -16.46 24.07
C ALA A 146 -11.61 -15.09 24.42
N ILE A 147 -10.94 -14.01 24.01
CA ILE A 147 -11.44 -12.66 24.32
C ILE A 147 -12.67 -12.30 23.48
N LYS A 148 -12.75 -12.73 22.21
CA LYS A 148 -13.98 -12.59 21.41
C LYS A 148 -15.16 -13.27 22.09
N ALA A 149 -15.02 -14.52 22.50
CA ALA A 149 -16.07 -15.28 23.17
C ALA A 149 -16.48 -14.65 24.52
N LEU A 150 -15.51 -14.12 25.27
CA LEU A 150 -15.76 -13.39 26.51
C LEU A 150 -16.58 -12.13 26.24
N LEU A 151 -16.16 -11.29 25.30
CA LEU A 151 -16.83 -10.02 24.99
C LEU A 151 -18.21 -10.26 24.35
N GLU A 152 -18.37 -11.29 23.53
CA GLU A 152 -19.66 -11.67 22.98
C GLU A 152 -20.65 -12.06 24.10
N ARG A 153 -20.20 -12.78 25.12
CA ARG A 153 -21.03 -13.13 26.28
C ARG A 153 -21.38 -11.93 27.14
N GLU A 154 -20.45 -10.98 27.34
CA GLU A 154 -20.65 -9.83 28.23
C GLU A 154 -21.34 -8.64 27.53
N LEU A 155 -21.06 -8.42 26.23
CA LEU A 155 -21.52 -7.27 25.45
C LEU A 155 -22.50 -7.64 24.32
N GLY A 156 -22.70 -8.94 24.05
CA GLY A 156 -23.56 -9.44 22.98
C GLY A 156 -22.93 -9.43 21.59
N ASN A 157 -21.68 -8.95 21.45
CA ASN A 157 -20.94 -8.96 20.20
C ASN A 157 -19.41 -9.07 20.43
N PRO A 158 -18.66 -9.64 19.45
CA PRO A 158 -17.20 -9.75 19.54
C PRO A 158 -16.52 -8.44 19.12
N VAL A 159 -16.53 -7.46 20.00
CA VAL A 159 -16.04 -6.08 19.79
C VAL A 159 -14.64 -5.97 19.17
N ILE A 160 -13.76 -6.94 19.45
CA ILE A 160 -12.39 -6.95 18.93
C ILE A 160 -12.24 -7.81 17.68
N GLU A 161 -11.31 -7.44 16.83
CA GLU A 161 -10.89 -8.25 15.68
C GLU A 161 -9.76 -9.22 16.04
N SER A 162 -8.79 -8.76 16.85
CA SER A 162 -7.65 -9.57 17.26
C SER A 162 -6.99 -9.07 18.54
N VAL A 163 -6.27 -9.99 19.19
CA VAL A 163 -5.26 -9.70 20.19
C VAL A 163 -3.91 -9.66 19.49
N LEU A 164 -3.13 -8.62 19.76
CA LEU A 164 -1.80 -8.43 19.21
C LEU A 164 -0.78 -8.54 20.35
N PHE A 165 0.31 -9.28 20.14
CA PHE A 165 1.43 -9.28 21.05
C PHE A 165 2.49 -8.30 20.58
N THR A 166 2.74 -7.27 21.36
CA THR A 166 3.72 -6.24 21.05
C THR A 166 5.11 -6.57 21.59
N ASN A 167 5.18 -7.44 22.62
CA ASN A 167 6.41 -7.96 23.15
C ASN A 167 6.18 -9.33 23.79
N ILE A 168 7.10 -10.27 23.57
CA ILE A 168 7.14 -11.58 24.25
C ILE A 168 8.58 -11.85 24.67
N VAL A 169 8.80 -12.03 25.96
CA VAL A 169 10.09 -12.41 26.55
C VAL A 169 9.93 -13.74 27.27
N LEU A 170 10.81 -14.70 26.97
CA LEU A 170 10.87 -16.03 27.60
C LEU A 170 12.22 -16.17 28.30
N GLN A 171 12.23 -16.47 29.57
CA GLN A 171 13.45 -16.62 30.37
C GLN A 171 13.37 -17.80 31.37
#